data_9119919d6cebdb43b0038cca6c7596c2
#
_entry.id   9119919d6cebdb43b0038cca6c7596c2
#
_cell.length_a   1.000
_cell.length_b   1.000
_cell.length_c   1.000
_cell.angle_alpha   90.00
_cell.angle_beta   90.00
_cell.angle_gamma   90.00
#
_symmetry.space_group_name_H-M   'P 1'
#
loop_
_entity.id
_entity.type
_entity.pdbx_description
1 polymer ?
#
loop_
_entity_poly.entity_id
_entity_poly.type
_entity_poly.pdbx_seq_one_letter_code
_entity_poly.pdbx_strand_id
1 'polypeptide(L)'
;MTKKILVFSNGEKIGDGIIKLQLLHEIKTRLPDYKLYWLTNKGKTVYSSTLKFIASNYIDEILDQANLSPFFWNKISKKYNLESDFFDYILDTQKSVIRTIALKRIKHKNFISGSANGFFSSKKIKSNKKRKYYLNYILDLLDLIVFKKNRSDFKIPISENLEGIISNILLKHKSYVGIAPGAGEKNKIWSLEKYIELCNYLQVNNKTIVFFIGPDELYLKEKLKNLYPHSIFIEDHITGFQNIEIIMATTKYLQLAISNDSGVSHMLSTGYCPLIKLFGPKDSTKFTPENPNLFSISSSDFNSKNINKIPVSRVIEEIEKVLI
;
A
#
# COMPACT_ATOMS: atom_id res chain seq x y z
N MET A 1 -26.25 -15.23 -17.37
CA MET A 1 -25.12 -14.33 -17.71
C MET A 1 -24.20 -14.19 -16.51
N THR A 2 -22.89 -14.19 -16.72
CA THR A 2 -21.91 -14.00 -15.64
C THR A 2 -21.99 -12.56 -15.13
N LYS A 3 -22.17 -12.36 -13.83
CA LYS A 3 -22.19 -11.05 -13.20
C LYS A 3 -20.79 -10.41 -13.24
N LYS A 4 -20.71 -9.11 -13.55
CA LYS A 4 -19.44 -8.40 -13.73
C LYS A 4 -19.39 -7.13 -12.87
N ILE A 5 -18.28 -6.90 -12.20
CA ILE A 5 -17.94 -5.64 -11.54
C ILE A 5 -16.66 -5.07 -12.16
N LEU A 6 -16.70 -3.80 -12.57
CA LEU A 6 -15.55 -3.04 -13.04
C LEU A 6 -15.09 -2.09 -11.95
N VAL A 7 -13.84 -2.21 -11.52
CA VAL A 7 -13.19 -1.25 -10.61
C VAL A 7 -12.24 -0.38 -11.42
N PHE A 8 -12.46 0.92 -11.35
CA PHE A 8 -11.62 1.90 -12.02
C PHE A 8 -10.58 2.50 -11.10
N SER A 9 -9.35 2.51 -11.57
CA SER A 9 -8.22 3.25 -11.03
C SER A 9 -7.51 4.04 -12.14
N ASN A 10 -6.63 4.95 -11.79
CA ASN A 10 -5.90 5.70 -12.84
C ASN A 10 -4.53 5.10 -13.21
N GLY A 11 -4.17 3.99 -12.58
CA GLY A 11 -2.85 3.43 -12.46
C GLY A 11 -2.29 3.69 -11.06
N GLU A 12 -1.64 2.70 -10.48
CA GLU A 12 -1.13 2.74 -9.11
C GLU A 12 0.38 2.70 -9.07
N LYS A 13 0.96 3.44 -8.12
CA LYS A 13 2.26 3.12 -7.54
C LYS A 13 2.11 1.98 -6.56
N ILE A 14 3.22 1.32 -6.20
CA ILE A 14 3.23 0.15 -5.31
C ILE A 14 2.45 0.38 -4.01
N GLY A 15 2.68 1.52 -3.34
CA GLY A 15 1.98 1.84 -2.09
C GLY A 15 0.46 1.95 -2.24
N ASP A 16 -0.02 2.64 -3.30
CA ASP A 16 -1.44 2.75 -3.59
C ASP A 16 -2.06 1.39 -3.93
N GLY A 17 -1.29 0.52 -4.62
CA GLY A 17 -1.70 -0.85 -4.93
C GLY A 17 -1.86 -1.69 -3.67
N ILE A 18 -0.90 -1.63 -2.74
CA ILE A 18 -0.97 -2.34 -1.46
C ILE A 18 -2.22 -1.94 -0.67
N ILE A 19 -2.49 -0.63 -0.56
CA ILE A 19 -3.68 -0.11 0.13
C ILE A 19 -4.98 -0.67 -0.47
N LYS A 20 -5.05 -0.81 -1.79
CA LYS A 20 -6.24 -1.29 -2.49
C LYS A 20 -6.40 -2.82 -2.47
N LEU A 21 -5.40 -3.60 -2.05
CA LEU A 21 -5.54 -5.06 -1.90
C LEU A 21 -6.70 -5.43 -0.97
N GLN A 22 -6.91 -4.66 0.09
CA GLN A 22 -8.06 -4.87 0.98
C GLN A 22 -9.39 -4.65 0.25
N LEU A 23 -9.48 -3.67 -0.66
CA LEU A 23 -10.68 -3.49 -1.49
C LEU A 23 -10.93 -4.72 -2.38
N LEU A 24 -9.88 -5.25 -3.01
CA LEU A 24 -9.99 -6.46 -3.84
C LEU A 24 -10.50 -7.65 -3.04
N HIS A 25 -9.92 -7.87 -1.86
CA HIS A 25 -10.35 -8.92 -0.92
C HIS A 25 -11.82 -8.75 -0.52
N GLU A 26 -12.23 -7.54 -0.12
CA GLU A 26 -13.61 -7.25 0.29
C GLU A 26 -14.60 -7.44 -0.87
N ILE A 27 -14.23 -7.09 -2.11
CA ILE A 27 -15.08 -7.34 -3.28
C ILE A 27 -15.29 -8.85 -3.47
N LYS A 28 -14.21 -9.65 -3.49
CA LYS A 28 -14.32 -11.10 -3.70
C LYS A 28 -15.06 -11.80 -2.56
N THR A 29 -14.88 -11.35 -1.32
CA THR A 29 -15.59 -11.90 -0.17
C THR A 29 -17.09 -11.59 -0.18
N ARG A 30 -17.47 -10.37 -0.59
CA ARG A 30 -18.87 -9.91 -0.56
C ARG A 30 -19.63 -10.22 -1.84
N LEU A 31 -18.93 -10.37 -2.95
CA LEU A 31 -19.46 -10.60 -4.29
C LEU A 31 -18.76 -11.81 -4.96
N PRO A 32 -18.78 -13.02 -4.36
CA PRO A 32 -18.02 -14.17 -4.84
C PRO A 32 -18.41 -14.60 -6.25
N ASP A 33 -19.68 -14.39 -6.65
CA ASP A 33 -20.21 -14.77 -7.97
C ASP A 33 -19.89 -13.77 -9.08
N TYR A 34 -19.18 -12.66 -8.74
CA TYR A 34 -18.87 -11.62 -9.73
C TYR A 34 -17.45 -11.80 -10.28
N LYS A 35 -17.32 -11.69 -11.60
CA LYS A 35 -16.01 -11.46 -12.21
C LYS A 35 -15.55 -10.03 -11.98
N LEU A 36 -14.35 -9.88 -11.40
CA LEU A 36 -13.74 -8.60 -11.11
C LEU A 36 -12.83 -8.15 -12.25
N TYR A 37 -13.17 -7.04 -12.86
CA TYR A 37 -12.39 -6.35 -13.88
C TYR A 37 -11.68 -5.14 -13.24
N TRP A 38 -10.37 -5.05 -13.47
CA TRP A 38 -9.59 -3.89 -13.04
C TRP A 38 -9.22 -3.02 -14.23
N LEU A 39 -9.72 -1.79 -14.27
CA LEU A 39 -9.51 -0.86 -15.38
C LEU A 39 -8.60 0.28 -14.96
N THR A 40 -7.53 0.51 -15.74
CA THR A 40 -6.74 1.73 -15.59
C THR A 40 -6.85 2.64 -16.81
N ASN A 41 -6.62 3.95 -16.61
CA ASN A 41 -6.74 4.92 -17.71
C ASN A 41 -5.39 5.14 -18.42
N LYS A 42 -4.52 6.01 -17.89
CA LYS A 42 -3.23 6.35 -18.52
C LYS A 42 -2.05 5.59 -17.91
N GLY A 43 -2.06 5.40 -16.60
CA GLY A 43 -1.03 4.68 -15.88
C GLY A 43 -1.21 3.16 -15.96
N LYS A 44 -0.10 2.42 -15.88
CA LYS A 44 -0.13 0.98 -15.66
C LYS A 44 -0.56 0.65 -14.25
N THR A 45 -1.17 -0.52 -14.05
CA THR A 45 -1.39 -1.07 -12.72
C THR A 45 -0.22 -1.92 -12.26
N VAL A 46 0.09 -1.87 -10.97
CA VAL A 46 1.06 -2.78 -10.34
C VAL A 46 0.53 -4.21 -10.24
N TYR A 47 -0.77 -4.41 -10.44
CA TYR A 47 -1.41 -5.74 -10.40
C TYR A 47 -1.14 -6.59 -11.64
N SER A 48 -0.70 -5.98 -12.74
CA SER A 48 -0.19 -6.71 -13.91
C SER A 48 1.31 -7.04 -13.82
N SER A 49 2.00 -6.54 -12.79
CA SER A 49 3.46 -6.66 -12.63
C SER A 49 3.85 -7.01 -11.18
N THR A 50 4.28 -6.04 -10.40
CA THR A 50 4.91 -6.20 -9.08
C THR A 50 4.00 -6.86 -8.02
N LEU A 51 2.69 -6.62 -8.05
CA LEU A 51 1.71 -7.22 -7.14
C LEU A 51 0.88 -8.33 -7.79
N LYS A 52 1.31 -8.83 -8.96
CA LYS A 52 0.57 -9.87 -9.69
C LYS A 52 0.38 -11.14 -8.86
N PHE A 53 1.39 -11.55 -8.08
CA PHE A 53 1.35 -12.75 -7.24
C PHE A 53 0.21 -12.76 -6.21
N ILE A 54 -0.24 -11.59 -5.74
CA ILE A 54 -1.40 -11.45 -4.85
C ILE A 54 -2.68 -11.15 -5.65
N ALA A 55 -2.60 -10.21 -6.59
CA ALA A 55 -3.75 -9.69 -7.30
C ALA A 55 -4.46 -10.75 -8.16
N SER A 56 -3.73 -11.73 -8.66
CA SER A 56 -4.28 -12.86 -9.42
C SER A 56 -5.28 -13.72 -8.64
N ASN A 57 -5.27 -13.66 -7.31
CA ASN A 57 -6.27 -14.34 -6.47
C ASN A 57 -7.62 -13.61 -6.44
N TYR A 58 -7.66 -12.36 -6.88
CA TYR A 58 -8.83 -11.48 -6.76
C TYR A 58 -9.34 -10.95 -8.10
N ILE A 59 -8.43 -10.61 -9.03
CA ILE A 59 -8.76 -9.96 -10.30
C ILE A 59 -8.85 -11.01 -11.39
N ASP A 60 -10.02 -11.09 -12.04
CA ASP A 60 -10.25 -12.01 -13.15
C ASP A 60 -9.71 -11.43 -14.46
N GLU A 61 -9.78 -10.10 -14.67
CA GLU A 61 -9.31 -9.45 -15.89
C GLU A 61 -8.75 -8.04 -15.62
N ILE A 62 -7.62 -7.72 -16.24
CA ILE A 62 -6.97 -6.41 -16.15
C ILE A 62 -7.06 -5.71 -17.51
N LEU A 63 -7.70 -4.54 -17.53
CA LEU A 63 -7.83 -3.66 -18.68
C LEU A 63 -6.88 -2.46 -18.49
N ASP A 64 -5.61 -2.68 -18.76
CA ASP A 64 -4.55 -1.72 -18.42
C ASP A 64 -4.35 -0.68 -19.52
N GLN A 65 -4.19 0.61 -19.13
CA GLN A 65 -3.97 1.75 -20.02
C GLN A 65 -5.08 1.89 -21.08
N ALA A 66 -6.33 1.88 -20.67
CA ALA A 66 -7.48 1.93 -21.57
C ALA A 66 -7.61 3.25 -22.35
N ASN A 67 -6.95 4.33 -21.88
CA ASN A 67 -7.00 5.66 -22.51
C ASN A 67 -8.42 6.12 -22.82
N LEU A 68 -9.27 6.14 -21.79
CA LEU A 68 -10.68 6.45 -21.92
C LEU A 68 -10.94 7.85 -22.44
N SER A 69 -11.81 7.98 -23.44
CA SER A 69 -12.27 9.26 -23.97
C SER A 69 -13.56 9.71 -23.29
N PRO A 70 -13.65 10.97 -22.79
CA PRO A 70 -14.89 11.52 -22.29
C PRO A 70 -15.85 11.97 -23.41
N PHE A 71 -15.39 12.11 -24.65
CA PHE A 71 -16.14 12.66 -25.76
C PHE A 71 -17.00 11.57 -26.44
N PHE A 72 -18.29 11.85 -26.65
CA PHE A 72 -19.27 10.89 -27.16
C PHE A 72 -19.05 10.52 -28.62
N TRP A 73 -18.38 11.36 -29.42
CA TRP A 73 -18.02 11.08 -30.82
C TRP A 73 -16.78 10.20 -30.98
N ASN A 74 -16.03 9.95 -29.93
CA ASN A 74 -14.89 9.05 -29.95
C ASN A 74 -15.28 7.66 -29.42
N LYS A 75 -14.54 6.62 -29.80
CA LYS A 75 -14.59 5.34 -29.09
C LYS A 75 -14.28 5.53 -27.61
N ILE A 76 -14.90 4.74 -26.73
CA ILE A 76 -14.66 4.80 -25.28
C ILE A 76 -13.19 4.49 -25.00
N SER A 77 -12.67 3.46 -25.64
CA SER A 77 -11.25 3.12 -25.62
C SER A 77 -10.81 2.68 -27.02
N LYS A 78 -9.59 3.05 -27.44
CA LYS A 78 -9.00 2.55 -28.67
C LYS A 78 -8.42 1.13 -28.50
N LYS A 79 -8.14 0.75 -27.26
CA LYS A 79 -7.45 -0.51 -26.92
C LYS A 79 -8.43 -1.65 -26.63
N TYR A 80 -9.58 -1.34 -26.02
CA TYR A 80 -10.56 -2.32 -25.57
C TYR A 80 -11.93 -1.99 -26.13
N ASN A 81 -12.70 -3.04 -26.49
CA ASN A 81 -14.07 -2.89 -27.02
C ASN A 81 -15.07 -2.74 -25.86
N LEU A 82 -14.97 -1.64 -25.11
CA LEU A 82 -15.81 -1.36 -23.95
C LEU A 82 -17.25 -0.99 -24.31
N GLU A 83 -17.53 -0.69 -25.56
CA GLU A 83 -18.87 -0.39 -26.08
C GLU A 83 -19.81 -1.61 -26.05
N SER A 84 -19.27 -2.80 -26.21
CA SER A 84 -20.03 -4.06 -26.19
C SER A 84 -20.18 -4.67 -24.80
N ASP A 85 -19.31 -4.30 -23.88
CA ASP A 85 -19.34 -4.81 -22.52
C ASP A 85 -20.47 -4.22 -21.68
N PHE A 86 -21.04 -5.06 -20.81
CA PHE A 86 -22.01 -4.66 -19.80
C PHE A 86 -21.53 -5.07 -18.41
N PHE A 87 -21.59 -4.15 -17.46
CA PHE A 87 -21.22 -4.37 -16.06
C PHE A 87 -22.41 -4.16 -15.13
N ASP A 88 -22.63 -5.06 -14.19
CA ASP A 88 -23.65 -4.88 -13.15
C ASP A 88 -23.30 -3.72 -12.24
N TYR A 89 -21.99 -3.56 -11.97
CA TYR A 89 -21.45 -2.46 -11.19
C TYR A 89 -20.20 -1.88 -11.83
N ILE A 90 -20.11 -0.54 -11.83
CA ILE A 90 -18.86 0.19 -12.02
C ILE A 90 -18.55 0.92 -10.71
N LEU A 91 -17.38 0.63 -10.13
CA LEU A 91 -16.86 1.28 -8.93
C LEU A 91 -15.71 2.21 -9.31
N ASP A 92 -15.96 3.52 -9.28
CA ASP A 92 -14.97 4.56 -9.55
C ASP A 92 -14.27 4.98 -8.27
N THR A 93 -13.02 4.56 -8.09
CA THR A 93 -12.21 4.89 -6.90
C THR A 93 -11.58 6.29 -6.99
N GLN A 94 -11.75 6.99 -8.11
CA GLN A 94 -11.15 8.30 -8.36
C GLN A 94 -12.14 9.43 -8.07
N LYS A 95 -11.64 10.68 -8.05
CA LYS A 95 -12.44 11.88 -7.85
C LYS A 95 -12.43 12.82 -9.06
N SER A 96 -11.93 12.39 -10.21
CA SER A 96 -11.80 13.20 -11.40
C SER A 96 -13.08 13.18 -12.22
N VAL A 97 -13.79 14.30 -12.30
CA VAL A 97 -15.05 14.46 -13.04
C VAL A 97 -14.93 14.03 -14.50
N ILE A 98 -13.88 14.45 -15.20
CA ILE A 98 -13.66 14.12 -16.62
C ILE A 98 -13.54 12.60 -16.82
N ARG A 99 -12.82 11.91 -15.94
CA ARG A 99 -12.68 10.46 -16.00
C ARG A 99 -13.96 9.73 -15.64
N THR A 100 -14.70 10.24 -14.65
CA THR A 100 -16.02 9.74 -14.29
C THR A 100 -17.00 9.82 -15.46
N ILE A 101 -17.00 10.91 -16.23
CA ILE A 101 -17.80 11.05 -17.45
C ILE A 101 -17.40 10.01 -18.49
N ALA A 102 -16.10 9.80 -18.71
CA ALA A 102 -15.63 8.78 -19.64
C ALA A 102 -16.08 7.38 -19.22
N LEU A 103 -16.00 7.03 -17.94
CA LEU A 103 -16.46 5.75 -17.40
C LEU A 103 -17.95 5.54 -17.54
N LYS A 104 -18.78 6.57 -17.37
CA LYS A 104 -20.23 6.48 -17.51
C LYS A 104 -20.70 6.12 -18.92
N ARG A 105 -19.83 6.21 -19.92
CA ARG A 105 -20.12 5.78 -21.29
C ARG A 105 -20.10 4.25 -21.46
N ILE A 106 -19.43 3.53 -20.54
CA ILE A 106 -19.44 2.05 -20.49
C ILE A 106 -20.83 1.61 -20.02
N LYS A 107 -21.44 0.64 -20.69
CA LYS A 107 -22.78 0.15 -20.31
C LYS A 107 -22.77 -0.51 -18.95
N HIS A 108 -23.67 -0.07 -18.07
CA HIS A 108 -23.72 -0.56 -16.68
C HIS A 108 -25.15 -0.50 -16.12
N LYS A 109 -25.39 -1.32 -15.09
CA LYS A 109 -26.62 -1.27 -14.29
C LYS A 109 -26.54 -0.23 -13.19
N ASN A 110 -25.43 -0.24 -12.43
CA ASN A 110 -25.18 0.66 -11.31
C ASN A 110 -23.78 1.27 -11.42
N PHE A 111 -23.69 2.57 -11.19
CA PHE A 111 -22.46 3.35 -11.18
C PHE A 111 -22.22 3.94 -9.81
N ILE A 112 -21.10 3.64 -9.18
CA ILE A 112 -20.75 4.12 -7.83
C ILE A 112 -19.48 4.98 -7.94
N SER A 113 -19.59 6.24 -7.57
CA SER A 113 -18.49 7.20 -7.62
C SER A 113 -18.69 8.30 -6.57
N GLY A 114 -17.61 8.69 -5.91
CA GLY A 114 -17.58 9.86 -5.04
C GLY A 114 -17.22 11.17 -5.76
N SER A 115 -17.03 11.12 -7.07
CA SER A 115 -16.74 12.30 -7.91
C SER A 115 -17.90 13.30 -7.86
N ALA A 116 -17.59 14.58 -7.87
CA ALA A 116 -18.57 15.67 -7.74
C ALA A 116 -19.57 15.42 -6.57
N ASN A 117 -19.05 15.05 -5.38
CA ASN A 117 -19.83 14.72 -4.20
C ASN A 117 -20.90 13.61 -4.43
N GLY A 118 -20.61 12.67 -5.32
CA GLY A 118 -21.51 11.56 -5.63
C GLY A 118 -22.63 11.89 -6.63
N PHE A 119 -22.57 13.03 -7.30
CA PHE A 119 -23.58 13.46 -8.29
C PHE A 119 -23.80 12.41 -9.39
N PHE A 120 -22.74 11.76 -9.83
CA PHE A 120 -22.79 10.73 -10.87
C PHE A 120 -23.19 9.35 -10.36
N SER A 121 -23.25 9.15 -9.04
CA SER A 121 -23.50 7.83 -8.44
C SER A 121 -24.98 7.44 -8.52
N SER A 122 -25.24 6.17 -8.84
CA SER A 122 -26.59 5.58 -8.84
C SER A 122 -27.20 5.46 -7.42
N LYS A 123 -26.34 5.48 -6.40
CA LYS A 123 -26.74 5.42 -4.99
C LYS A 123 -26.17 6.62 -4.24
N LYS A 124 -26.99 7.23 -3.36
CA LYS A 124 -26.58 8.39 -2.58
C LYS A 124 -25.52 8.03 -1.55
N ILE A 125 -24.45 8.81 -1.50
CA ILE A 125 -23.44 8.72 -0.45
C ILE A 125 -24.02 9.39 0.79
N LYS A 126 -24.38 8.58 1.81
CA LYS A 126 -25.05 9.06 3.04
C LYS A 126 -24.13 9.85 3.98
N SER A 127 -22.83 9.91 3.74
CA SER A 127 -21.85 10.49 4.64
C SER A 127 -21.22 11.75 4.07
N ASN A 128 -21.56 12.92 4.65
CA ASN A 128 -20.83 14.18 4.46
C ASN A 128 -19.48 14.22 5.22
N LYS A 129 -19.10 13.17 5.92
CA LYS A 129 -17.81 13.10 6.60
C LYS A 129 -16.71 12.92 5.55
N LYS A 130 -15.89 13.95 5.35
CA LYS A 130 -14.62 13.79 4.61
C LYS A 130 -13.83 12.68 5.28
N ARG A 131 -13.75 11.51 4.66
CA ARG A 131 -12.93 10.43 5.18
C ARG A 131 -11.46 10.85 5.10
N LYS A 132 -10.81 10.79 6.24
CA LYS A 132 -9.41 11.17 6.41
C LYS A 132 -8.50 10.21 5.62
N TYR A 133 -8.86 8.93 5.60
CA TYR A 133 -8.07 7.87 4.98
C TYR A 133 -8.69 7.42 3.66
N TYR A 134 -7.84 7.28 2.64
CA TYR A 134 -8.25 6.88 1.30
C TYR A 134 -8.89 5.49 1.25
N LEU A 135 -8.33 4.51 1.98
CA LEU A 135 -8.88 3.16 2.06
C LEU A 135 -10.33 3.18 2.56
N ASN A 136 -10.59 3.88 3.67
CA ASN A 136 -11.94 3.98 4.22
C ASN A 136 -12.92 4.60 3.22
N TYR A 137 -12.47 5.58 2.45
CA TYR A 137 -13.29 6.19 1.40
C TYR A 137 -13.69 5.17 0.32
N ILE A 138 -12.75 4.40 -0.22
CA ILE A 138 -13.07 3.42 -1.28
C ILE A 138 -13.89 2.23 -0.77
N LEU A 139 -13.70 1.84 0.48
CA LEU A 139 -14.53 0.82 1.13
C LEU A 139 -15.96 1.31 1.41
N ASP A 140 -16.14 2.58 1.77
CA ASP A 140 -17.48 3.18 1.89
C ASP A 140 -18.23 3.20 0.54
N LEU A 141 -17.51 3.38 -0.58
CA LEU A 141 -18.12 3.24 -1.91
C LEU A 141 -18.55 1.79 -2.18
N LEU A 142 -17.78 0.80 -1.78
CA LEU A 142 -18.17 -0.61 -1.86
C LEU A 142 -19.39 -0.91 -0.99
N ASP A 143 -19.51 -0.31 0.20
CA ASP A 143 -20.65 -0.45 1.10
C ASP A 143 -21.98 0.05 0.48
N LEU A 144 -21.92 0.92 -0.55
CA LEU A 144 -23.10 1.28 -1.35
C LEU A 144 -23.55 0.15 -2.29
N ILE A 145 -22.64 -0.73 -2.69
CA ILE A 145 -22.96 -1.89 -3.53
C ILE A 145 -23.55 -2.99 -2.67
N VAL A 146 -22.78 -3.41 -1.66
CA VAL A 146 -23.14 -4.45 -0.70
C VAL A 146 -22.64 -4.05 0.67
N PHE A 147 -23.58 -3.77 1.58
CA PHE A 147 -23.27 -3.34 2.94
C PHE A 147 -22.75 -4.50 3.78
N LYS A 148 -21.70 -4.24 4.53
CA LYS A 148 -21.17 -5.14 5.56
C LYS A 148 -20.84 -4.35 6.82
N LYS A 149 -21.42 -4.72 7.95
CA LYS A 149 -21.27 -4.01 9.23
C LYS A 149 -19.81 -4.02 9.70
N ASN A 150 -19.18 -5.19 9.66
CA ASN A 150 -17.79 -5.37 10.07
C ASN A 150 -16.95 -5.70 8.82
N ARG A 151 -15.87 -4.94 8.61
CA ARG A 151 -14.87 -5.23 7.57
C ARG A 151 -14.02 -6.40 8.02
N SER A 152 -13.57 -7.23 7.07
CA SER A 152 -12.66 -8.33 7.37
C SER A 152 -11.30 -7.80 7.80
N ASP A 153 -10.69 -8.48 8.78
CA ASP A 153 -9.27 -8.29 9.07
C ASP A 153 -8.48 -8.92 7.92
N PHE A 154 -8.06 -8.06 6.99
CA PHE A 154 -7.34 -8.49 5.80
C PHE A 154 -5.85 -8.53 6.09
N LYS A 155 -5.28 -9.71 5.98
CA LYS A 155 -3.83 -9.93 5.97
C LYS A 155 -3.41 -10.43 4.59
N ILE A 156 -2.28 -9.94 4.11
CA ILE A 156 -1.76 -10.36 2.81
C ILE A 156 -1.31 -11.83 2.93
N PRO A 157 -1.82 -12.72 2.06
CA PRO A 157 -1.38 -14.11 2.08
C PRO A 157 0.09 -14.21 1.67
N ILE A 158 0.87 -14.97 2.43
CA ILE A 158 2.27 -15.24 2.17
C ILE A 158 2.41 -16.71 1.81
N SER A 159 3.24 -17.01 0.81
CA SER A 159 3.54 -18.37 0.39
C SER A 159 4.25 -19.14 1.52
N GLU A 160 3.79 -20.35 1.84
CA GLU A 160 4.39 -21.21 2.85
C GLU A 160 5.85 -21.50 2.55
N ASN A 161 6.22 -21.68 1.28
CA ASN A 161 7.59 -21.89 0.85
C ASN A 161 8.47 -20.69 1.23
N LEU A 162 8.05 -19.47 0.92
CA LEU A 162 8.80 -18.26 1.29
C LEU A 162 8.89 -18.10 2.80
N GLU A 163 7.83 -18.40 3.54
CA GLU A 163 7.81 -18.36 5.00
C GLU A 163 8.80 -19.36 5.60
N GLY A 164 8.87 -20.57 5.05
CA GLY A 164 9.85 -21.58 5.43
C GLY A 164 11.29 -21.12 5.20
N ILE A 165 11.59 -20.50 4.06
CA ILE A 165 12.92 -19.97 3.77
C ILE A 165 13.29 -18.86 4.78
N ILE A 166 12.39 -17.89 5.02
CA ILE A 166 12.65 -16.79 5.95
C ILE A 166 12.85 -17.30 7.38
N SER A 167 12.08 -18.31 7.82
CA SER A 167 12.22 -18.90 9.16
C SER A 167 13.58 -19.53 9.42
N ASN A 168 14.27 -20.01 8.39
CA ASN A 168 15.61 -20.54 8.49
C ASN A 168 16.69 -19.45 8.60
N ILE A 169 16.39 -18.24 8.10
CA ILE A 169 17.29 -17.07 8.16
C ILE A 169 17.03 -16.28 9.44
N LEU A 170 15.77 -16.04 9.77
CA LEU A 170 15.32 -15.27 10.93
C LEU A 170 14.82 -16.21 12.02
N LEU A 171 15.71 -16.60 12.91
CA LEU A 171 15.43 -17.58 13.97
C LEU A 171 14.48 -17.01 15.03
N LYS A 172 13.45 -17.75 15.42
CA LYS A 172 12.37 -17.29 16.33
C LYS A 172 12.83 -16.81 17.71
N HIS A 173 13.99 -17.23 18.19
CA HIS A 173 14.52 -16.86 19.51
C HIS A 173 15.28 -15.52 19.51
N LYS A 174 15.45 -14.88 18.35
CA LYS A 174 16.12 -13.58 18.23
C LYS A 174 15.12 -12.43 18.07
N SER A 175 15.54 -11.26 18.52
CA SER A 175 14.76 -10.02 18.40
C SER A 175 15.19 -9.22 17.18
N TYR A 176 14.35 -9.17 16.17
CA TYR A 176 14.64 -8.46 14.92
C TYR A 176 13.90 -7.14 14.83
N VAL A 177 14.62 -6.08 14.42
CA VAL A 177 14.06 -4.78 14.11
C VAL A 177 14.38 -4.42 12.67
N GLY A 178 13.33 -4.12 11.89
CA GLY A 178 13.45 -3.73 10.49
C GLY A 178 13.78 -2.25 10.34
N ILE A 179 14.75 -1.92 9.51
CA ILE A 179 15.15 -0.53 9.21
C ILE A 179 15.11 -0.31 7.70
N ALA A 180 14.28 0.65 7.25
CA ALA A 180 14.18 1.07 5.85
C ALA A 180 14.55 2.55 5.72
N PRO A 181 15.83 2.89 5.48
CA PRO A 181 16.33 4.27 5.52
C PRO A 181 16.05 5.07 4.25
N GLY A 182 15.59 4.42 3.18
CA GLY A 182 15.35 5.04 1.87
C GLY A 182 13.98 5.70 1.73
N ALA A 183 13.88 6.57 0.72
CA ALA A 183 12.62 7.09 0.19
C ALA A 183 12.83 7.65 -1.22
N GLY A 184 11.81 7.59 -2.08
CA GLY A 184 11.88 8.07 -3.47
C GLY A 184 12.02 9.59 -3.64
N GLU A 185 12.01 10.37 -2.56
CA GLU A 185 12.22 11.83 -2.56
C GLU A 185 13.18 12.20 -1.43
N LYS A 186 14.26 12.93 -1.76
CA LYS A 186 15.32 13.33 -0.79
C LYS A 186 14.78 14.04 0.46
N ASN A 187 13.74 14.87 0.31
CA ASN A 187 13.12 15.61 1.43
C ASN A 187 12.32 14.73 2.40
N LYS A 188 12.17 13.45 2.09
CA LYS A 188 11.53 12.44 2.95
C LYS A 188 12.54 11.51 3.62
N ILE A 189 13.82 11.68 3.35
CA ILE A 189 14.86 10.83 3.92
C ILE A 189 15.35 11.43 5.23
N TRP A 190 15.14 10.71 6.32
CA TRP A 190 15.78 11.00 7.61
C TRP A 190 17.27 10.70 7.50
N SER A 191 18.13 11.54 8.04
CA SER A 191 19.56 11.47 7.73
C SER A 191 20.20 10.13 8.15
N LEU A 192 21.20 9.71 7.37
CA LEU A 192 21.89 8.46 7.64
C LEU A 192 22.56 8.46 9.03
N GLU A 193 23.10 9.61 9.46
CA GLU A 193 23.73 9.78 10.77
C GLU A 193 22.75 9.45 11.90
N LYS A 194 21.49 9.87 11.77
CA LYS A 194 20.43 9.57 12.74
C LYS A 194 20.00 8.10 12.71
N TYR A 195 19.96 7.50 11.52
CA TYR A 195 19.77 6.05 11.43
C TYR A 195 20.93 5.28 12.06
N ILE A 196 22.17 5.73 11.90
CA ILE A 196 23.34 5.13 12.55
C ILE A 196 23.21 5.23 14.09
N GLU A 197 22.88 6.41 14.62
CA GLU A 197 22.64 6.60 16.06
C GLU A 197 21.54 5.67 16.56
N LEU A 198 20.43 5.54 15.85
CA LEU A 198 19.33 4.63 16.18
C LEU A 198 19.77 3.15 16.14
N CYS A 199 20.51 2.74 15.11
CA CYS A 199 21.04 1.39 14.99
C CYS A 199 22.00 1.02 16.12
N ASN A 200 22.84 1.96 16.55
CA ASN A 200 23.72 1.77 17.71
C ASN A 200 22.91 1.54 18.99
N TYR A 201 21.88 2.33 19.24
CA TYR A 201 20.96 2.11 20.35
C TYR A 201 20.31 0.71 20.29
N LEU A 202 19.82 0.29 19.14
CA LEU A 202 19.20 -1.03 18.96
C LEU A 202 20.18 -2.18 19.24
N GLN A 203 21.42 -2.08 18.78
CA GLN A 203 22.45 -3.10 19.04
C GLN A 203 22.80 -3.21 20.51
N VAL A 204 22.98 -2.08 21.21
CA VAL A 204 23.24 -2.07 22.67
C VAL A 204 22.09 -2.75 23.43
N ASN A 205 20.85 -2.66 22.91
CA ASN A 205 19.67 -3.32 23.46
C ASN A 205 19.41 -4.73 22.88
N ASN A 206 20.47 -5.41 22.39
CA ASN A 206 20.43 -6.78 21.88
C ASN A 206 19.41 -7.01 20.75
N LYS A 207 19.14 -5.99 19.91
CA LYS A 207 18.30 -6.13 18.73
C LYS A 207 19.15 -6.42 17.50
N THR A 208 18.76 -7.42 16.73
CA THR A 208 19.36 -7.69 15.41
C THR A 208 18.66 -6.86 14.36
N ILE A 209 19.43 -6.11 13.57
CA ILE A 209 18.90 -5.20 12.55
C ILE A 209 18.69 -5.97 11.25
N VAL A 210 17.49 -5.80 10.65
CA VAL A 210 17.18 -6.26 9.30
C VAL A 210 17.01 -5.01 8.42
N PHE A 211 17.93 -4.80 7.48
CA PHE A 211 17.86 -3.67 6.58
C PHE A 211 17.04 -4.00 5.33
N PHE A 212 16.20 -3.03 4.92
CA PHE A 212 15.47 -3.02 3.66
C PHE A 212 15.97 -1.86 2.81
N ILE A 213 16.76 -2.17 1.77
CA ILE A 213 17.43 -1.18 0.94
C ILE A 213 16.78 -1.16 -0.44
N GLY A 214 16.20 -0.02 -0.81
CA GLY A 214 15.61 0.20 -2.13
C GLY A 214 16.68 0.29 -3.23
N PRO A 215 16.27 0.18 -4.51
CA PRO A 215 17.19 0.26 -5.63
C PRO A 215 17.93 1.61 -5.72
N ASP A 216 17.28 2.69 -5.27
CA ASP A 216 17.86 4.04 -5.30
C ASP A 216 18.90 4.25 -4.18
N GLU A 217 18.93 3.40 -3.15
CA GLU A 217 19.80 3.49 -1.98
C GLU A 217 20.86 2.38 -1.91
N LEU A 218 21.10 1.64 -3.00
CA LEU A 218 22.10 0.55 -3.04
C LEU A 218 23.51 1.02 -2.63
N TYR A 219 23.84 2.28 -2.86
CA TYR A 219 25.11 2.89 -2.43
C TYR A 219 25.30 2.89 -0.90
N LEU A 220 24.21 2.80 -0.11
CA LEU A 220 24.27 2.71 1.36
C LEU A 220 24.62 1.31 1.83
N LYS A 221 24.37 0.30 1.01
CA LYS A 221 24.40 -1.12 1.43
C LYS A 221 25.79 -1.54 1.95
N GLU A 222 26.83 -1.24 1.19
CA GLU A 222 28.20 -1.57 1.59
C GLU A 222 28.62 -0.84 2.87
N LYS A 223 28.26 0.44 2.98
CA LYS A 223 28.53 1.23 4.18
C LYS A 223 27.85 0.63 5.41
N LEU A 224 26.59 0.23 5.29
CA LEU A 224 25.82 -0.37 6.38
C LEU A 224 26.31 -1.77 6.74
N LYS A 225 26.73 -2.59 5.77
CA LYS A 225 27.38 -3.89 6.02
C LYS A 225 28.67 -3.75 6.82
N ASN A 226 29.50 -2.76 6.49
CA ASN A 226 30.74 -2.51 7.20
C ASN A 226 30.51 -2.01 8.63
N LEU A 227 29.51 -1.14 8.85
CA LEU A 227 29.17 -0.62 10.18
C LEU A 227 28.47 -1.66 11.05
N TYR A 228 27.66 -2.52 10.45
CA TYR A 228 26.81 -3.50 11.12
C TYR A 228 27.00 -4.92 10.54
N PRO A 229 28.15 -5.57 10.77
CA PRO A 229 28.47 -6.86 10.13
C PRO A 229 27.53 -8.01 10.53
N HIS A 230 26.81 -7.88 11.65
CA HIS A 230 25.81 -8.86 12.11
C HIS A 230 24.37 -8.53 11.68
N SER A 231 24.18 -7.45 10.91
CA SER A 231 22.87 -7.12 10.35
C SER A 231 22.51 -8.03 9.17
N ILE A 232 21.22 -8.12 8.89
CA ILE A 232 20.69 -8.99 7.84
C ILE A 232 20.10 -8.13 6.72
N PHE A 233 20.52 -8.42 5.49
CA PHE A 233 19.93 -7.90 4.26
C PHE A 233 19.17 -9.06 3.62
N ILE A 234 17.90 -9.22 4.00
CA ILE A 234 17.13 -10.43 3.75
C ILE A 234 17.03 -10.78 2.27
N GLU A 235 16.95 -9.75 1.39
CA GLU A 235 16.87 -9.92 -0.06
C GLU A 235 18.14 -10.56 -0.66
N ASP A 236 19.29 -10.52 0.03
CA ASP A 236 20.53 -11.15 -0.44
C ASP A 236 20.52 -12.68 -0.27
N HIS A 237 19.66 -13.18 0.57
CA HIS A 237 19.60 -14.59 0.95
C HIS A 237 18.49 -15.36 0.24
N ILE A 238 17.61 -14.68 -0.51
CA ILE A 238 16.41 -15.28 -1.09
C ILE A 238 16.37 -15.01 -2.59
N THR A 239 16.25 -16.07 -3.37
CA THR A 239 16.09 -16.04 -4.83
C THR A 239 14.75 -16.66 -5.24
N GLY A 240 14.26 -16.32 -6.43
CA GLY A 240 13.01 -16.87 -6.96
C GLY A 240 11.74 -16.16 -6.51
N PHE A 241 11.84 -15.13 -5.65
CA PHE A 241 10.73 -14.29 -5.20
C PHE A 241 10.99 -12.82 -5.51
N GLN A 242 9.93 -12.02 -5.60
CA GLN A 242 10.09 -10.58 -5.77
C GLN A 242 10.44 -9.92 -4.42
N ASN A 243 11.28 -8.88 -4.44
CA ASN A 243 11.68 -8.16 -3.23
C ASN A 243 10.49 -7.69 -2.39
N ILE A 244 9.42 -7.26 -3.04
CA ILE A 244 8.20 -6.83 -2.34
C ILE A 244 7.56 -7.98 -1.54
N GLU A 245 7.56 -9.18 -2.09
CA GLU A 245 7.03 -10.38 -1.44
C GLU A 245 7.89 -10.78 -0.24
N ILE A 246 9.21 -10.73 -0.41
CA ILE A 246 10.20 -10.99 0.65
C ILE A 246 10.02 -9.98 1.80
N ILE A 247 9.93 -8.68 1.51
CA ILE A 247 9.75 -7.63 2.53
C ILE A 247 8.46 -7.85 3.32
N MET A 248 7.33 -8.08 2.63
CA MET A 248 6.04 -8.34 3.29
C MET A 248 6.09 -9.57 4.19
N ALA A 249 6.67 -10.68 3.70
CA ALA A 249 6.80 -11.91 4.45
C ALA A 249 7.69 -11.76 5.68
N THR A 250 8.78 -11.00 5.56
CA THR A 250 9.73 -10.74 6.64
C THR A 250 9.07 -10.05 7.84
N THR A 251 7.99 -9.25 7.62
CA THR A 251 7.29 -8.56 8.72
C THR A 251 6.75 -9.50 9.80
N LYS A 252 6.50 -10.78 9.49
CA LYS A 252 6.08 -11.79 10.47
C LYS A 252 7.13 -12.09 11.55
N TYR A 253 8.39 -11.81 11.27
CA TYR A 253 9.53 -12.12 12.11
C TYR A 253 10.10 -10.91 12.83
N LEU A 254 9.59 -9.71 12.50
CA LEU A 254 10.04 -8.47 13.11
C LEU A 254 9.20 -8.15 14.35
N GLN A 255 9.86 -7.70 15.41
CA GLN A 255 9.20 -7.11 16.57
C GLN A 255 8.67 -5.70 16.25
N LEU A 256 9.38 -4.98 15.37
CA LEU A 256 9.09 -3.61 14.97
C LEU A 256 9.80 -3.31 13.66
N ALA A 257 9.26 -2.39 12.89
CA ALA A 257 9.95 -1.77 11.76
C ALA A 257 9.96 -0.24 11.88
N ILE A 258 11.01 0.40 11.38
CA ILE A 258 11.14 1.87 11.30
C ILE A 258 11.43 2.24 9.84
N SER A 259 10.69 3.19 9.28
CA SER A 259 10.82 3.59 7.89
C SER A 259 10.44 5.05 7.68
N ASN A 260 11.01 5.67 6.65
CA ASN A 260 10.48 6.92 6.10
C ASN A 260 9.12 6.68 5.40
N ASP A 261 8.39 7.76 5.06
CA ASP A 261 7.20 7.70 4.20
C ASP A 261 7.59 7.33 2.74
N SER A 262 7.65 6.04 2.46
CA SER A 262 8.17 5.46 1.21
C SER A 262 7.33 4.28 0.72
N GLY A 263 7.64 3.75 -0.46
CA GLY A 263 7.06 2.52 -0.98
C GLY A 263 7.29 1.32 -0.03
N VAL A 264 8.49 1.22 0.55
CA VAL A 264 8.84 0.15 1.51
C VAL A 264 7.99 0.24 2.78
N SER A 265 7.68 1.46 3.26
CA SER A 265 6.81 1.61 4.44
C SER A 265 5.41 1.03 4.24
N HIS A 266 4.88 1.06 3.01
CA HIS A 266 3.60 0.42 2.70
C HIS A 266 3.72 -1.12 2.70
N MET A 267 4.86 -1.67 2.25
CA MET A 267 5.12 -3.11 2.33
C MET A 267 5.23 -3.56 3.79
N LEU A 268 5.96 -2.80 4.62
CA LEU A 268 6.10 -3.07 6.05
C LEU A 268 4.78 -2.90 6.83
N SER A 269 3.86 -2.05 6.34
CA SER A 269 2.54 -1.83 6.97
C SER A 269 1.50 -2.92 6.67
N THR A 270 1.93 -4.10 6.23
CA THR A 270 1.03 -5.21 5.87
C THR A 270 0.29 -5.85 7.05
N GLY A 271 0.51 -5.36 8.26
CA GLY A 271 -0.23 -5.75 9.46
C GLY A 271 0.41 -6.85 10.32
N TYR A 272 1.62 -7.31 9.96
CA TYR A 272 2.28 -8.38 10.72
C TYR A 272 3.15 -7.86 11.87
N CYS A 273 3.79 -6.71 11.73
CA CYS A 273 4.57 -6.10 12.83
C CYS A 273 4.17 -4.64 13.04
N PRO A 274 4.41 -4.08 14.25
CA PRO A 274 4.35 -2.63 14.46
C PRO A 274 5.29 -1.89 13.52
N LEU A 275 4.86 -0.71 13.03
CA LEU A 275 5.66 0.15 12.17
C LEU A 275 5.69 1.57 12.70
N ILE A 276 6.87 2.11 12.97
CA ILE A 276 7.09 3.53 13.20
C ILE A 276 7.43 4.17 11.85
N LYS A 277 6.57 5.09 11.41
CA LYS A 277 6.72 5.78 10.14
C LYS A 277 7.09 7.24 10.35
N LEU A 278 8.22 7.66 9.75
CA LEU A 278 8.74 9.01 9.86
C LEU A 278 8.24 9.86 8.69
N PHE A 279 7.64 11.00 9.03
CA PHE A 279 7.07 11.93 8.07
C PHE A 279 7.83 13.25 8.04
N GLY A 280 8.22 13.67 6.81
CA GLY A 280 8.73 15.00 6.51
C GLY A 280 7.61 15.98 6.16
N PRO A 281 7.61 16.52 4.92
CA PRO A 281 6.69 17.59 4.52
C PRO A 281 5.25 17.14 4.30
N LYS A 282 4.98 15.83 4.27
CA LYS A 282 3.63 15.29 4.02
C LYS A 282 2.82 15.14 5.30
N ASP A 283 1.52 15.36 5.19
CA ASP A 283 0.56 15.13 6.27
C ASP A 283 0.46 13.64 6.59
N SER A 284 0.98 13.25 7.76
CA SER A 284 0.95 11.87 8.26
C SER A 284 -0.47 11.32 8.34
N THR A 285 -1.45 12.16 8.69
CA THR A 285 -2.84 11.74 8.90
C THR A 285 -3.54 11.27 7.63
N LYS A 286 -3.06 11.71 6.47
CA LYS A 286 -3.63 11.35 5.16
C LYS A 286 -3.10 10.00 4.66
N PHE A 287 -1.86 9.68 4.99
CA PHE A 287 -1.13 8.53 4.46
C PHE A 287 -0.92 7.40 5.47
N THR A 288 -1.42 7.58 6.69
CA THR A 288 -1.38 6.55 7.74
C THR A 288 -2.80 6.00 7.90
N PRO A 289 -3.09 4.75 7.50
CA PRO A 289 -4.39 4.13 7.77
C PRO A 289 -4.61 3.98 9.29
N GLU A 290 -5.88 3.93 9.71
CA GLU A 290 -6.24 3.56 11.10
C GLU A 290 -5.84 2.10 11.34
N ASN A 291 -4.64 1.89 11.82
CA ASN A 291 -4.10 0.59 12.19
C ASN A 291 -3.44 0.75 13.57
N PRO A 292 -3.83 -0.03 14.58
CA PRO A 292 -3.26 0.04 15.93
C PRO A 292 -1.74 -0.24 15.96
N ASN A 293 -1.23 -0.92 14.94
CA ASN A 293 0.19 -1.24 14.83
C ASN A 293 0.98 -0.20 14.00
N LEU A 294 0.38 0.94 13.65
CA LEU A 294 1.04 1.96 12.84
C LEU A 294 1.20 3.27 13.60
N PHE A 295 2.42 3.61 13.91
CA PHE A 295 2.83 4.80 14.69
C PHE A 295 3.46 5.82 13.75
N SER A 296 3.08 7.07 13.88
CA SER A 296 3.58 8.15 13.02
C SER A 296 4.30 9.19 13.85
N ILE A 297 5.52 9.55 13.43
CA ILE A 297 6.27 10.70 13.97
C ILE A 297 6.45 11.68 12.82
N SER A 298 5.97 12.90 12.98
CA SER A 298 6.01 13.93 11.94
C SER A 298 6.96 15.06 12.31
N SER A 299 7.66 15.60 11.30
CA SER A 299 8.45 16.83 11.50
C SER A 299 7.57 18.02 11.87
N SER A 300 6.27 17.99 11.59
CA SER A 300 5.31 18.99 12.03
C SER A 300 5.18 19.08 13.57
N ASP A 301 5.42 17.96 14.28
CA ASP A 301 5.40 17.91 15.74
C ASP A 301 6.56 18.75 16.33
N PHE A 302 7.54 19.09 15.49
CA PHE A 302 8.70 19.94 15.79
C PHE A 302 8.67 21.26 15.00
N ASN A 303 7.47 21.74 14.62
CA ASN A 303 7.25 22.98 13.88
C ASN A 303 8.06 23.09 12.59
N SER A 304 8.27 21.97 11.88
CA SER A 304 9.12 21.91 10.68
C SER A 304 8.50 21.05 9.58
N LYS A 305 8.91 21.32 8.34
CA LYS A 305 8.68 20.42 7.19
C LYS A 305 9.91 19.54 6.88
N ASN A 306 11.03 19.79 7.57
CA ASN A 306 12.26 19.04 7.39
C ASN A 306 12.25 17.81 8.29
N ILE A 307 12.23 16.61 7.70
CA ILE A 307 12.22 15.33 8.43
C ILE A 307 13.41 15.23 9.41
N ASN A 308 14.55 15.87 9.12
CA ASN A 308 15.72 15.87 9.97
C ASN A 308 15.56 16.68 11.26
N LYS A 309 14.41 17.36 11.47
CA LYS A 309 14.06 17.94 12.77
C LYS A 309 13.49 16.92 13.76
N ILE A 310 13.12 15.74 13.30
CA ILE A 310 12.76 14.62 14.19
C ILE A 310 14.03 14.18 14.94
N PRO A 311 14.09 14.29 16.28
CA PRO A 311 15.24 13.84 17.04
C PRO A 311 15.23 12.31 17.19
N VAL A 312 16.41 11.70 17.33
CA VAL A 312 16.55 10.24 17.53
C VAL A 312 15.91 9.83 18.86
N SER A 313 16.05 10.63 19.91
CA SER A 313 15.41 10.38 21.21
C SER A 313 13.90 10.18 21.10
N ARG A 314 13.22 10.96 20.25
CA ARG A 314 11.76 10.81 20.06
C ARG A 314 11.40 9.48 19.39
N VAL A 315 12.25 9.00 18.47
CA VAL A 315 12.07 7.69 17.83
C VAL A 315 12.31 6.57 18.85
N ILE A 316 13.34 6.70 19.68
CA ILE A 316 13.65 5.76 20.78
C ILE A 316 12.50 5.67 21.77
N GLU A 317 11.96 6.80 22.23
CA GLU A 317 10.78 6.84 23.11
C GLU A 317 9.58 6.06 22.53
N GLU A 318 9.37 6.17 21.22
CA GLU A 318 8.29 5.44 20.57
C GLU A 318 8.57 3.94 20.45
N ILE A 319 9.83 3.56 20.20
CA ILE A 319 10.26 2.15 20.19
C ILE A 319 10.01 1.51 21.55
N GLU A 320 10.40 2.19 22.64
CA GLU A 320 10.21 1.70 24.01
C GLU A 320 8.73 1.45 24.32
N LYS A 321 7.83 2.37 23.90
CA LYS A 321 6.38 2.20 24.10
C LYS A 321 5.80 1.03 23.31
N VAL A 322 6.35 0.74 22.12
CA VAL A 322 5.84 -0.31 21.23
C VAL A 322 6.36 -1.68 21.63
N LEU A 323 7.55 -1.75 22.25
CA LEU A 323 8.19 -3.02 22.61
C LEU A 323 7.94 -3.47 24.05
N ILE A 324 7.20 -2.66 24.84
CA ILE A 324 6.68 -3.06 26.15
C ILE A 324 5.49 -3.99 25.97
#